data_4edaae52009b11f482c6cbc22c532586
#
_entry.id   4edaae52009b11f482c6cbc22c532586
#
_cell.length_a   1.000
_cell.length_b   1.000
_cell.length_c   1.000
_cell.angle_alpha   90.00
_cell.angle_beta   90.00
_cell.angle_gamma   90.00
#
_symmetry.space_group_name_H-M   'P 1'
#
loop_
_entity.id
_entity.type
_entity.pdbx_description
1 polymer ?
#
loop_
_entity_poly.entity_id
_entity_poly.type
_entity_poly.pdbx_seq_one_letter_code
_entity_poly.pdbx_strand_id
1 'polypeptide(L)'
;MTVVGILGTIHNPELREKYNCSLALYESLITEFKPDIICGEVHPLSWQKYIKDRNNKGYWGEPASEYWELIFPLCEANQIEFVPIDWFELDVWNNFDPFGGYSEERREELQQIDDEWFFKQMSTHASGDIPFNSVEFDEMTRLKYEWLNEINPTAHNIRWVVRNQIMIQRVKNTMDSNPNKRILCIVGADHNYLFQETLIKEPILLLYPLR
;
A
#
# COMPACT_ATOMS: atom_id res chain seq x y z
N MET A 1 -21.32 -10.71 -8.85
CA MET A 1 -20.45 -10.86 -7.64
C MET A 1 -19.27 -9.90 -7.78
N THR A 2 -19.02 -9.10 -6.77
CA THR A 2 -17.88 -8.18 -6.75
C THR A 2 -16.56 -8.95 -6.75
N VAL A 3 -15.59 -8.50 -7.56
CA VAL A 3 -14.25 -9.08 -7.64
C VAL A 3 -13.27 -8.03 -7.11
N VAL A 4 -12.46 -8.41 -6.15
CA VAL A 4 -11.43 -7.52 -5.59
C VAL A 4 -10.06 -8.13 -5.81
N GLY A 5 -9.15 -7.35 -6.40
CA GLY A 5 -7.74 -7.69 -6.54
C GLY A 5 -6.90 -6.87 -5.57
N ILE A 6 -5.79 -7.43 -5.10
CA ILE A 6 -4.77 -6.71 -4.34
C ILE A 6 -3.47 -6.75 -5.13
N LEU A 7 -2.86 -5.60 -5.34
CA LEU A 7 -1.55 -5.42 -5.96
C LEU A 7 -0.66 -4.57 -5.06
N GLY A 8 0.30 -5.21 -4.44
CA GLY A 8 1.36 -4.54 -3.68
C GLY A 8 2.38 -3.92 -4.62
N THR A 9 2.67 -2.64 -4.42
CA THR A 9 3.67 -1.89 -5.20
C THR A 9 4.86 -1.48 -4.34
N ILE A 10 5.97 -1.16 -4.98
CA ILE A 10 7.14 -0.55 -4.36
C ILE A 10 7.18 0.92 -4.74
N HIS A 11 7.02 1.80 -3.76
CA HIS A 11 6.95 3.24 -3.98
C HIS A 11 8.30 3.85 -4.36
N ASN A 12 9.40 3.29 -3.87
CA ASN A 12 10.75 3.81 -4.14
C ASN A 12 11.21 3.40 -5.55
N PRO A 13 11.51 4.35 -6.47
CA PRO A 13 11.94 4.05 -7.84
C PRO A 13 13.22 3.22 -7.92
N GLU A 14 14.19 3.47 -7.04
CA GLU A 14 15.47 2.74 -7.02
C GLU A 14 15.26 1.28 -6.62
N LEU A 15 14.38 1.03 -5.66
CA LEU A 15 14.01 -0.34 -5.27
C LEU A 15 13.21 -1.03 -6.39
N ARG A 16 12.32 -0.31 -7.10
CA ARG A 16 11.63 -0.87 -8.27
C ARG A 16 12.61 -1.32 -9.34
N GLU A 17 13.60 -0.50 -9.66
CA GLU A 17 14.64 -0.86 -10.62
C GLU A 17 15.46 -2.06 -10.13
N LYS A 18 15.95 -2.00 -8.89
CA LYS A 18 16.77 -3.06 -8.28
C LYS A 18 16.09 -4.43 -8.30
N TYR A 19 14.78 -4.47 -8.08
CA TYR A 19 14.00 -5.71 -7.94
C TYR A 19 13.11 -6.05 -9.13
N ASN A 20 13.34 -5.39 -10.28
CA ASN A 20 12.60 -5.62 -11.53
C ASN A 20 11.07 -5.40 -11.41
N CYS A 21 10.64 -4.47 -10.57
CA CYS A 21 9.23 -4.08 -10.42
C CYS A 21 8.91 -2.88 -11.31
N SER A 22 9.07 -3.05 -12.62
CA SER A 22 8.90 -1.94 -13.55
C SER A 22 7.45 -1.45 -13.62
N LEU A 23 7.26 -0.19 -14.01
CA LEU A 23 5.93 0.36 -14.27
C LEU A 23 5.21 -0.43 -15.37
N ALA A 24 5.94 -0.95 -16.37
CA ALA A 24 5.38 -1.80 -17.42
C ALA A 24 4.82 -3.13 -16.86
N LEU A 25 5.44 -3.70 -15.84
CA LEU A 25 4.88 -4.86 -15.14
C LEU A 25 3.55 -4.50 -14.47
N TYR A 26 3.50 -3.40 -13.73
CA TYR A 26 2.27 -2.95 -13.08
C TYR A 26 1.18 -2.63 -14.10
N GLU A 27 1.51 -1.96 -15.20
CA GLU A 27 0.58 -1.68 -16.30
C GLU A 27 -0.03 -2.96 -16.87
N SER A 28 0.80 -3.98 -17.13
CA SER A 28 0.35 -5.28 -17.63
C SER A 28 -0.63 -5.94 -16.66
N LEU A 29 -0.30 -5.97 -15.37
CA LEU A 29 -1.15 -6.56 -14.33
C LEU A 29 -2.49 -5.85 -14.18
N ILE A 30 -2.48 -4.51 -14.18
CA ILE A 30 -3.69 -3.69 -14.10
C ILE A 30 -4.56 -3.92 -15.34
N THR A 31 -3.95 -3.93 -16.52
CA THR A 31 -4.65 -4.12 -17.81
C THR A 31 -5.25 -5.53 -17.91
N GLU A 32 -4.55 -6.56 -17.44
CA GLU A 32 -5.04 -7.94 -17.40
C GLU A 32 -6.20 -8.09 -16.42
N PHE A 33 -6.12 -7.47 -15.25
CA PHE A 33 -7.19 -7.47 -14.25
C PHE A 33 -8.43 -6.74 -14.74
N LYS A 34 -8.32 -5.72 -15.59
CA LYS A 34 -9.43 -4.90 -16.12
C LYS A 34 -10.32 -4.32 -15.02
N PRO A 35 -9.80 -3.44 -14.14
CA PRO A 35 -10.58 -2.86 -13.07
C PRO A 35 -11.62 -1.88 -13.61
N ASP A 36 -12.79 -1.85 -12.99
CA ASP A 36 -13.74 -0.73 -13.10
C ASP A 36 -13.31 0.42 -12.19
N ILE A 37 -12.71 0.06 -11.04
CA ILE A 37 -12.33 1.00 -9.97
C ILE A 37 -10.94 0.62 -9.45
N ILE A 38 -10.07 1.61 -9.24
CA ILE A 38 -8.81 1.47 -8.52
C ILE A 38 -8.92 2.21 -7.19
N CYS A 39 -8.78 1.46 -6.09
CA CYS A 39 -8.58 2.01 -4.75
C CYS A 39 -7.08 2.15 -4.50
N GLY A 40 -6.57 3.39 -4.46
CA GLY A 40 -5.13 3.65 -4.38
C GLY A 40 -4.70 4.32 -3.08
N GLU A 41 -3.48 4.01 -2.63
CA GLU A 41 -2.84 4.59 -1.44
C GLU A 41 -2.46 6.05 -1.68
N VAL A 42 -3.47 6.88 -1.82
CA VAL A 42 -3.36 8.33 -2.02
C VAL A 42 -4.29 9.03 -1.02
N HIS A 43 -3.78 10.10 -0.39
CA HIS A 43 -4.59 10.89 0.54
C HIS A 43 -5.73 11.61 -0.22
N PRO A 44 -6.97 11.61 0.28
CA PRO A 44 -8.10 12.24 -0.40
C PRO A 44 -7.91 13.72 -0.74
N LEU A 45 -7.22 14.48 0.12
CA LEU A 45 -6.93 15.89 -0.17
C LEU A 45 -5.88 16.04 -1.29
N SER A 46 -4.91 15.14 -1.39
CA SER A 46 -3.95 15.11 -2.49
C SER A 46 -4.64 14.81 -3.81
N TRP A 47 -5.56 13.85 -3.81
CA TRP A 47 -6.40 13.54 -4.96
C TRP A 47 -7.28 14.73 -5.40
N GLN A 48 -7.94 15.41 -4.45
CA GLN A 48 -8.75 16.59 -4.75
C GLN A 48 -7.94 17.74 -5.38
N LYS A 49 -6.70 17.93 -4.91
CA LYS A 49 -5.79 18.93 -5.49
C LYS A 49 -5.37 18.55 -6.90
N TYR A 50 -5.01 17.27 -7.10
CA TYR A 50 -4.66 16.75 -8.43
C TYR A 50 -5.81 16.90 -9.43
N ILE A 51 -7.04 16.58 -9.05
CA ILE A 51 -8.20 16.76 -9.96
C ILE A 51 -8.37 18.21 -10.39
N LYS A 52 -8.14 19.17 -9.47
CA LYS A 52 -8.26 20.61 -9.74
C LYS A 52 -7.12 21.14 -10.62
N ASP A 53 -5.94 20.64 -10.41
CA ASP A 53 -4.73 21.03 -11.13
C ASP A 53 -3.81 19.80 -11.28
N ARG A 54 -3.69 19.30 -12.51
CA ARG A 54 -2.87 18.12 -12.84
C ARG A 54 -1.37 18.29 -12.55
N ASN A 55 -0.90 19.50 -12.35
CA ASN A 55 0.48 19.78 -11.95
C ASN A 55 0.66 19.81 -10.44
N ASN A 56 -0.41 19.75 -9.66
CA ASN A 56 -0.36 19.78 -8.21
C ASN A 56 -0.14 18.36 -7.66
N LYS A 57 1.08 18.12 -7.19
CA LYS A 57 1.52 16.78 -6.78
C LYS A 57 1.10 16.38 -5.36
N GLY A 58 0.28 17.14 -4.68
CA GLY A 58 -0.29 16.62 -3.47
C GLY A 58 -0.37 17.56 -2.29
N TYR A 59 -0.82 17.04 -1.17
CA TYR A 59 -1.12 17.78 0.04
C TYR A 59 -0.04 17.57 1.11
N TRP A 60 0.27 16.33 1.42
CA TRP A 60 1.24 15.93 2.44
C TRP A 60 2.56 15.42 1.84
N GLY A 61 2.97 15.96 0.76
CA GLY A 61 3.99 15.39 -0.07
C GLY A 61 3.37 14.75 -1.31
N GLU A 62 4.22 14.27 -2.15
CA GLU A 62 3.77 13.66 -3.40
C GLU A 62 3.24 12.26 -3.11
N PRO A 63 2.11 11.86 -3.72
CA PRO A 63 1.83 10.45 -3.89
C PRO A 63 3.03 9.74 -4.51
N ALA A 64 3.21 8.48 -4.21
CA ALA A 64 4.30 7.69 -4.78
C ALA A 64 4.35 7.79 -6.31
N SER A 65 5.56 7.74 -6.88
CA SER A 65 5.79 8.09 -8.28
C SER A 65 5.00 7.25 -9.28
N GLU A 66 4.71 5.98 -8.99
CA GLU A 66 3.88 5.12 -9.84
C GLU A 66 2.45 5.65 -10.02
N TYR A 67 1.91 6.42 -9.07
CA TYR A 67 0.60 7.03 -9.25
C TYR A 67 0.63 8.12 -10.32
N TRP A 68 1.67 8.96 -10.31
CA TRP A 68 1.82 10.04 -11.30
C TRP A 68 2.21 9.53 -12.66
N GLU A 69 3.12 8.57 -12.70
CA GLU A 69 3.73 8.12 -13.94
C GLU A 69 2.88 7.08 -14.66
N LEU A 70 2.06 6.32 -13.94
CA LEU A 70 1.28 5.23 -14.50
C LEU A 70 -0.21 5.28 -14.12
N ILE A 71 -0.54 5.22 -12.83
CA ILE A 71 -1.89 4.85 -12.38
C ILE A 71 -2.91 5.94 -12.76
N PHE A 72 -2.60 7.20 -12.51
CA PHE A 72 -3.51 8.30 -12.87
C PHE A 72 -3.70 8.44 -14.37
N PRO A 73 -2.62 8.46 -15.20
CA PRO A 73 -2.77 8.45 -16.66
C PRO A 73 -3.57 7.25 -17.17
N LEU A 74 -3.35 6.07 -16.59
CA LEU A 74 -4.06 4.85 -17.00
C LEU A 74 -5.57 4.94 -16.65
N CYS A 75 -5.91 5.47 -15.48
CA CYS A 75 -7.29 5.69 -15.09
C CYS A 75 -8.00 6.65 -16.04
N GLU A 76 -7.34 7.76 -16.40
CA GLU A 76 -7.91 8.75 -17.33
C GLU A 76 -8.08 8.17 -18.74
N ALA A 77 -7.08 7.47 -19.27
CA ALA A 77 -7.13 6.90 -20.61
C ALA A 77 -8.20 5.81 -20.77
N ASN A 78 -8.44 5.03 -19.73
CA ASN A 78 -9.35 3.88 -19.76
C ASN A 78 -10.69 4.13 -19.04
N GLN A 79 -10.95 5.35 -18.56
CA GLN A 79 -12.15 5.71 -17.81
C GLN A 79 -12.36 4.85 -16.55
N ILE A 80 -11.26 4.47 -15.90
CA ILE A 80 -11.28 3.74 -14.63
C ILE A 80 -11.51 4.77 -13.51
N GLU A 81 -12.48 4.51 -12.64
CA GLU A 81 -12.68 5.35 -11.45
C GLU A 81 -11.52 5.20 -10.47
N PHE A 82 -10.98 6.31 -9.97
CA PHE A 82 -9.95 6.27 -8.93
C PHE A 82 -10.53 6.71 -7.59
N VAL A 83 -10.34 5.88 -6.56
CA VAL A 83 -10.78 6.14 -5.19
C VAL A 83 -9.55 6.24 -4.28
N PRO A 84 -9.26 7.42 -3.71
CA PRO A 84 -8.16 7.61 -2.78
C PRO A 84 -8.52 7.00 -1.42
N ILE A 85 -7.72 6.06 -0.94
CA ILE A 85 -8.02 5.33 0.29
C ILE A 85 -7.09 5.64 1.45
N ASP A 86 -5.96 6.30 1.23
CA ASP A 86 -4.98 6.50 2.29
C ASP A 86 -5.45 7.49 3.37
N TRP A 87 -4.99 7.22 4.58
CA TRP A 87 -5.09 8.14 5.70
C TRP A 87 -3.69 8.35 6.28
N PHE A 88 -3.26 9.59 6.24
CA PHE A 88 -1.96 9.98 6.73
C PHE A 88 -2.01 11.44 7.15
N GLU A 89 -1.71 11.69 8.42
CA GLU A 89 -1.62 13.04 8.96
C GLU A 89 -0.18 13.30 9.41
N LEU A 90 0.41 14.41 8.94
CA LEU A 90 1.80 14.72 9.20
C LEU A 90 2.11 14.83 10.69
N ASP A 91 1.20 15.39 11.48
CA ASP A 91 1.34 15.51 12.92
C ASP A 91 1.39 14.13 13.59
N VAL A 92 0.57 13.19 13.12
CA VAL A 92 0.61 11.80 13.58
C VAL A 92 1.95 11.17 13.24
N TRP A 93 2.43 11.37 12.02
CA TRP A 93 3.70 10.80 11.61
C TRP A 93 4.88 11.31 12.41
N ASN A 94 4.95 12.62 12.66
CA ASN A 94 6.06 13.24 13.38
C ASN A 94 6.02 12.97 14.89
N ASN A 95 4.82 12.88 15.49
CA ASN A 95 4.67 12.73 16.93
C ASN A 95 4.72 11.26 17.41
N PHE A 96 4.54 10.29 16.51
CA PHE A 96 4.51 8.87 16.84
C PHE A 96 5.64 8.09 16.15
N ASP A 97 6.86 8.63 16.21
CA ASP A 97 8.07 7.90 15.77
C ASP A 97 8.22 6.62 16.62
N PRO A 98 8.36 5.43 15.99
CA PRO A 98 8.52 4.16 16.69
C PRO A 98 9.67 4.18 17.70
N PHE A 99 10.72 4.91 17.41
CA PHE A 99 11.93 5.00 18.24
C PHE A 99 12.02 6.30 19.04
N GLY A 100 11.02 7.18 18.96
CA GLY A 100 11.02 8.54 19.49
C GLY A 100 11.19 8.66 21.02
N GLY A 101 10.85 7.62 21.78
CA GLY A 101 10.95 7.60 23.24
C GLY A 101 12.29 7.07 23.80
N TYR A 102 13.22 6.64 22.96
CA TYR A 102 14.48 6.00 23.36
C TYR A 102 15.66 6.96 23.36
N SER A 103 16.75 6.61 24.10
CA SER A 103 18.03 7.31 24.02
C SER A 103 18.64 7.20 22.61
N GLU A 104 19.54 8.12 22.26
CA GLU A 104 20.20 8.13 20.95
C GLU A 104 20.91 6.81 20.65
N GLU A 105 21.70 6.31 21.60
CA GLU A 105 22.37 5.00 21.49
C GLU A 105 21.35 3.86 21.21
N ARG A 106 20.24 3.83 21.94
CA ARG A 106 19.21 2.80 21.74
C ARG A 106 18.48 2.94 20.40
N ARG A 107 18.30 4.15 19.91
CA ARG A 107 17.73 4.42 18.58
C ARG A 107 18.61 3.87 17.47
N GLU A 108 19.94 4.04 17.58
CA GLU A 108 20.89 3.51 16.61
C GLU A 108 20.84 1.97 16.58
N GLU A 109 20.78 1.31 17.75
CA GLU A 109 20.61 -0.14 17.83
C GLU A 109 19.28 -0.59 17.19
N LEU A 110 18.18 0.10 17.49
CA LEU A 110 16.86 -0.24 16.93
C LEU A 110 16.81 -0.02 15.42
N GLN A 111 17.48 1.02 14.90
CA GLN A 111 17.60 1.25 13.47
C GLN A 111 18.37 0.13 12.77
N GLN A 112 19.46 -0.37 13.39
CA GLN A 112 20.18 -1.52 12.84
C GLN A 112 19.31 -2.77 12.75
N ILE A 113 18.48 -3.02 13.77
CA ILE A 113 17.54 -4.14 13.77
C ILE A 113 16.44 -3.94 12.70
N ASP A 114 15.93 -2.70 12.53
CA ASP A 114 14.95 -2.39 11.46
C ASP A 114 15.54 -2.60 10.07
N ASP A 115 16.81 -2.22 9.87
CA ASP A 115 17.56 -2.48 8.64
C ASP A 115 17.72 -3.99 8.38
N GLU A 116 17.97 -4.81 9.43
CA GLU A 116 18.00 -6.27 9.30
C GLU A 116 16.65 -6.83 8.90
N TRP A 117 15.54 -6.33 9.48
CA TRP A 117 14.20 -6.70 9.08
C TRP A 117 13.90 -6.32 7.62
N PHE A 118 14.30 -5.12 7.22
CA PHE A 118 14.20 -4.70 5.83
C PHE A 118 14.94 -5.65 4.89
N PHE A 119 16.17 -6.06 5.20
CA PHE A 119 16.92 -7.01 4.38
C PHE A 119 16.24 -8.39 4.32
N LYS A 120 15.73 -8.89 5.43
CA LYS A 120 14.98 -10.15 5.47
C LYS A 120 13.73 -10.07 4.58
N GLN A 121 12.97 -9.01 4.70
CA GLN A 121 11.78 -8.74 3.90
C GLN A 121 12.13 -8.67 2.40
N MET A 122 13.15 -7.88 2.04
CA MET A 122 13.60 -7.76 0.65
C MET A 122 14.12 -9.09 0.07
N SER A 123 14.67 -9.98 0.90
CA SER A 123 15.16 -11.28 0.42
C SER A 123 14.05 -12.20 -0.10
N THR A 124 12.80 -11.95 0.29
CA THR A 124 11.62 -12.71 -0.15
C THR A 124 10.92 -12.10 -1.36
N HIS A 125 11.49 -11.05 -1.98
CA HIS A 125 10.85 -10.30 -3.07
C HIS A 125 10.42 -11.16 -4.27
N ALA A 126 11.16 -12.22 -4.57
CA ALA A 126 10.97 -13.08 -5.73
C ALA A 126 10.37 -14.47 -5.38
N SER A 127 9.75 -14.60 -4.20
CA SER A 127 9.14 -15.88 -3.78
C SER A 127 7.82 -16.19 -4.47
N GLY A 128 7.21 -15.23 -5.17
CA GLY A 128 6.01 -15.38 -5.98
C GLY A 128 6.18 -14.95 -7.43
N ASP A 129 5.14 -15.14 -8.24
CA ASP A 129 5.14 -14.76 -9.66
C ASP A 129 5.16 -13.23 -9.86
N ILE A 130 4.63 -12.49 -8.89
CA ILE A 130 4.65 -11.03 -8.86
C ILE A 130 5.58 -10.63 -7.72
N PRO A 131 6.66 -9.88 -7.97
CA PRO A 131 7.56 -9.45 -6.91
C PRO A 131 6.82 -8.76 -5.76
N PHE A 132 7.20 -9.08 -4.53
CA PHE A 132 6.60 -8.56 -3.30
C PHE A 132 5.12 -8.91 -3.07
N ASN A 133 4.57 -9.84 -3.84
CA ASN A 133 3.18 -10.30 -3.71
C ASN A 133 3.18 -11.82 -3.52
N SER A 134 3.56 -12.25 -2.34
CA SER A 134 3.63 -13.67 -1.97
C SER A 134 3.39 -13.88 -0.48
N VAL A 135 3.04 -15.11 -0.12
CA VAL A 135 2.83 -15.49 1.28
C VAL A 135 4.12 -15.31 2.11
N GLU A 136 5.28 -15.59 1.52
CA GLU A 136 6.57 -15.47 2.19
C GLU A 136 6.92 -14.01 2.46
N PHE A 137 6.64 -13.11 1.51
CA PHE A 137 6.84 -11.68 1.71
C PHE A 137 5.89 -11.14 2.78
N ASP A 138 4.63 -11.52 2.73
CA ASP A 138 3.60 -11.13 3.68
C ASP A 138 3.94 -11.57 5.10
N GLU A 139 4.42 -12.81 5.27
CA GLU A 139 4.82 -13.32 6.57
C GLU A 139 6.04 -12.58 7.13
N MET A 140 7.04 -12.30 6.31
CA MET A 140 8.20 -11.52 6.74
C MET A 140 7.82 -10.10 7.12
N THR A 141 6.91 -9.50 6.37
CA THR A 141 6.34 -8.18 6.67
C THR A 141 5.58 -8.19 8.00
N ARG A 142 4.74 -9.20 8.22
CA ARG A 142 4.01 -9.39 9.48
C ARG A 142 4.96 -9.41 10.67
N LEU A 143 6.00 -10.26 10.63
CA LEU A 143 6.99 -10.41 11.70
C LEU A 143 7.72 -9.08 11.99
N LYS A 144 8.05 -8.31 10.96
CA LYS A 144 8.62 -6.97 11.12
C LYS A 144 7.68 -6.04 11.90
N TYR A 145 6.41 -6.00 11.53
CA TYR A 145 5.43 -5.13 12.20
C TYR A 145 5.03 -5.63 13.60
N GLU A 146 5.07 -6.93 13.86
CA GLU A 146 4.96 -7.48 15.22
C GLU A 146 6.13 -7.03 16.09
N TRP A 147 7.36 -7.08 15.59
CA TRP A 147 8.52 -6.53 16.28
C TRP A 147 8.36 -5.02 16.55
N LEU A 148 7.92 -4.22 15.58
CA LEU A 148 7.65 -2.79 15.79
C LEU A 148 6.58 -2.53 16.87
N ASN A 149 5.57 -3.41 16.94
CA ASN A 149 4.56 -3.36 18.00
C ASN A 149 5.15 -3.65 19.39
N GLU A 150 6.10 -4.58 19.50
CA GLU A 150 6.80 -4.86 20.77
C GLU A 150 7.66 -3.66 21.21
N ILE A 151 8.29 -2.97 20.25
CA ILE A 151 9.13 -1.79 20.53
C ILE A 151 8.28 -0.61 20.99
N ASN A 152 7.21 -0.26 20.27
CA ASN A 152 6.35 0.87 20.59
C ASN A 152 4.90 0.61 20.16
N PRO A 153 4.09 -0.04 21.02
CA PRO A 153 2.70 -0.38 20.71
C PRO A 153 1.84 0.83 20.33
N THR A 154 2.10 1.98 20.95
CA THR A 154 1.32 3.22 20.69
C THR A 154 1.61 3.75 19.28
N ALA A 155 2.87 3.89 18.93
CA ALA A 155 3.26 4.33 17.60
C ALA A 155 2.80 3.35 16.52
N HIS A 156 3.01 2.04 16.75
CA HIS A 156 2.54 0.99 15.84
C HIS A 156 1.02 1.04 15.65
N ASN A 157 0.24 1.14 16.73
CA ASN A 157 -1.21 1.20 16.62
C ASN A 157 -1.67 2.37 15.76
N ILE A 158 -1.14 3.56 15.96
CA ILE A 158 -1.60 4.77 15.27
C ILE A 158 -1.09 4.79 13.82
N ARG A 159 0.21 4.56 13.60
CA ARG A 159 0.83 4.69 12.28
C ARG A 159 0.51 3.53 11.34
N TRP A 160 0.21 2.35 11.91
CA TRP A 160 0.02 1.13 11.14
C TRP A 160 -1.39 0.58 11.24
N VAL A 161 -1.84 0.20 12.45
CA VAL A 161 -3.13 -0.49 12.61
C VAL A 161 -4.29 0.42 12.22
N VAL A 162 -4.37 1.62 12.79
CA VAL A 162 -5.46 2.57 12.51
C VAL A 162 -5.44 3.01 11.04
N ARG A 163 -4.26 3.29 10.47
CA ARG A 163 -4.13 3.65 9.05
C ARG A 163 -4.69 2.55 8.15
N ASN A 164 -4.27 1.31 8.35
CA ASN A 164 -4.77 0.18 7.56
C ASN A 164 -6.28 -0.04 7.74
N GLN A 165 -6.80 0.08 8.96
CA GLN A 165 -8.24 -0.04 9.21
C GLN A 165 -9.04 1.01 8.43
N ILE A 166 -8.57 2.26 8.39
CA ILE A 166 -9.22 3.34 7.63
C ILE A 166 -9.17 3.04 6.13
N MET A 167 -8.01 2.63 5.60
CA MET A 167 -7.84 2.29 4.20
C MET A 167 -8.78 1.14 3.79
N ILE A 168 -8.79 0.07 4.54
CA ILE A 168 -9.65 -1.10 4.29
C ILE A 168 -11.14 -0.73 4.41
N GLN A 169 -11.51 0.10 5.39
CA GLN A 169 -12.90 0.55 5.51
C GLN A 169 -13.34 1.37 4.29
N ARG A 170 -12.46 2.19 3.72
CA ARG A 170 -12.75 2.92 2.47
C ARG A 170 -12.92 1.98 1.27
N VAL A 171 -12.13 0.91 1.20
CA VAL A 171 -12.34 -0.15 0.20
C VAL A 171 -13.69 -0.82 0.39
N LYS A 172 -14.07 -1.20 1.61
CA LYS A 172 -15.38 -1.80 1.90
C LYS A 172 -16.54 -0.87 1.50
N ASN A 173 -16.45 0.40 1.84
CA ASN A 173 -17.45 1.39 1.43
C ASN A 173 -17.56 1.50 -0.10
N THR A 174 -16.43 1.40 -0.81
CA THR A 174 -16.41 1.37 -2.28
C THR A 174 -17.07 0.11 -2.83
N MET A 175 -16.82 -1.06 -2.23
CA MET A 175 -17.47 -2.32 -2.59
C MET A 175 -18.99 -2.24 -2.42
N ASP A 176 -19.45 -1.73 -1.28
CA ASP A 176 -20.88 -1.62 -0.95
C ASP A 176 -21.62 -0.68 -1.91
N SER A 177 -20.94 0.41 -2.31
CA SER A 177 -21.50 1.39 -3.24
C SER A 177 -21.46 0.94 -4.70
N ASN A 178 -20.66 -0.08 -5.02
CA ASN A 178 -20.39 -0.53 -6.38
C ASN A 178 -20.53 -2.07 -6.53
N PRO A 179 -21.73 -2.63 -6.35
CA PRO A 179 -21.95 -4.07 -6.45
C PRO A 179 -21.61 -4.59 -7.86
N ASN A 180 -21.02 -5.78 -7.91
CA ASN A 180 -20.64 -6.48 -9.15
C ASN A 180 -19.54 -5.81 -9.99
N LYS A 181 -18.82 -4.86 -9.42
CA LYS A 181 -17.65 -4.23 -10.05
C LYS A 181 -16.37 -5.02 -9.80
N ARG A 182 -15.37 -4.77 -10.64
CA ARG A 182 -14.00 -5.22 -10.47
C ARG A 182 -13.19 -4.10 -9.82
N ILE A 183 -12.76 -4.30 -8.59
CA ILE A 183 -12.07 -3.30 -7.78
C ILE A 183 -10.63 -3.78 -7.58
N LEU A 184 -9.66 -2.94 -7.93
CA LEU A 184 -8.25 -3.21 -7.70
C LEU A 184 -7.72 -2.32 -6.58
N CYS A 185 -7.25 -2.92 -5.49
CA CYS A 185 -6.52 -2.22 -4.45
C CYS A 185 -5.05 -2.15 -4.84
N ILE A 186 -4.51 -0.96 -5.04
CA ILE A 186 -3.08 -0.72 -5.26
C ILE A 186 -2.54 -0.03 -4.02
N VAL A 187 -1.64 -0.70 -3.31
CA VAL A 187 -1.09 -0.24 -2.04
C VAL A 187 0.41 -0.59 -1.97
N GLY A 188 1.16 0.05 -1.09
CA GLY A 188 2.50 -0.42 -0.77
C GLY A 188 2.48 -1.88 -0.35
N ALA A 189 3.42 -2.68 -0.81
CA ALA A 189 3.42 -4.13 -0.62
C ALA A 189 3.34 -4.55 0.87
N ASP A 190 3.82 -3.71 1.77
CA ASP A 190 3.72 -3.95 3.21
C ASP A 190 2.27 -4.07 3.71
N HIS A 191 1.30 -3.51 2.99
CA HIS A 191 -0.12 -3.55 3.37
C HIS A 191 -0.83 -4.84 2.94
N ASN A 192 -0.26 -5.62 2.02
CA ASN A 192 -0.91 -6.76 1.37
C ASN A 192 -1.56 -7.73 2.34
N TYR A 193 -0.80 -8.21 3.34
CA TYR A 193 -1.29 -9.22 4.26
C TYR A 193 -2.52 -8.77 5.07
N LEU A 194 -2.57 -7.49 5.49
CA LEU A 194 -3.71 -6.95 6.23
C LEU A 194 -4.95 -6.81 5.35
N PHE A 195 -4.76 -6.38 4.09
CA PHE A 195 -5.83 -6.32 3.11
C PHE A 195 -6.38 -7.71 2.82
N GLN A 196 -5.50 -8.68 2.54
CA GLN A 196 -5.89 -10.06 2.27
C GLN A 196 -6.66 -10.67 3.44
N GLU A 197 -6.11 -10.63 4.66
CA GLU A 197 -6.73 -11.24 5.84
C GLU A 197 -8.08 -10.64 6.20
N THR A 198 -8.28 -9.38 5.87
CA THR A 198 -9.52 -8.69 6.17
C THR A 198 -10.56 -8.89 5.07
N LEU A 199 -10.16 -8.72 3.80
CA LEU A 199 -11.08 -8.78 2.68
C LEU A 199 -11.52 -10.21 2.31
N ILE A 200 -10.74 -11.22 2.64
CA ILE A 200 -11.14 -12.63 2.41
C ILE A 200 -12.38 -13.03 3.22
N LYS A 201 -12.74 -12.27 4.23
CA LYS A 201 -13.93 -12.50 5.07
C LYS A 201 -15.21 -11.90 4.48
N GLU A 202 -15.08 -11.11 3.42
CA GLU A 202 -16.21 -10.46 2.76
C GLU A 202 -16.83 -11.38 1.68
N PRO A 203 -18.10 -11.18 1.31
CA PRO A 203 -18.80 -12.00 0.31
C PRO A 203 -18.40 -11.61 -1.14
N ILE A 204 -17.13 -11.73 -1.47
CA ILE A 204 -16.50 -11.33 -2.74
C ILE A 204 -15.67 -12.46 -3.33
N LEU A 205 -15.25 -12.32 -4.57
CA LEU A 205 -14.12 -13.06 -5.12
C LEU A 205 -12.85 -12.24 -4.90
N LEU A 206 -12.02 -12.67 -3.96
CA LEU A 206 -10.71 -12.05 -3.71
C LEU A 206 -9.63 -12.72 -4.56
N LEU A 207 -8.83 -11.92 -5.25
CA LEU A 207 -7.66 -12.34 -6.01
C LEU A 207 -6.40 -11.77 -5.36
N TYR A 208 -5.64 -12.65 -4.72
CA TYR A 208 -4.33 -12.35 -4.16
C TYR A 208 -3.52 -13.65 -4.02
N PRO A 209 -2.28 -13.70 -4.54
CA PRO A 209 -1.73 -12.77 -5.54
C PRO A 209 -2.64 -12.56 -6.74
N LEU A 210 -2.45 -11.48 -7.48
CA LEU A 210 -3.39 -11.01 -8.53
C LEU A 210 -3.59 -12.00 -9.71
N ARG A 211 -2.92 -13.13 -9.71
CA ARG A 211 -3.01 -14.20 -10.71
C ARG A 211 -3.60 -15.47 -10.13
#